data_a26a0e2c726e63014f10b0e880168eed
#
_entry.id   a26a0e2c726e63014f10b0e880168eed
#
_cell.length_a   1.000
_cell.length_b   1.000
_cell.length_c   1.000
_cell.angle_alpha   90.00
_cell.angle_beta   90.00
_cell.angle_gamma   90.00
#
_symmetry.space_group_name_H-M   'P 1'
#
loop_
_entity.id
_entity.type
_entity.pdbx_description
1 polymer ?
#
loop_
_entity_poly.entity_id
_entity_poly.type
_entity_poly.pdbx_seq_one_letter_code
_entity_poly.pdbx_strand_id
1 'polypeptide(L)'
;MTNKIRKAVFPAAGLGTRFLPATKASPKEMLPLVDKPLIQYSVEEAVSSGCDSILIITGRDKTAIEDHFDISFELEHTLKEKGKDKLLEQVHSISELAQITYTRQKQALGLGHAIYQAKNFVSDEPFAALLADDVVDAEKPALRQMMDVFEKYGDPVIATMQVEGEAISRFGVIDAEEVEPGVYKVKDMVEKPPFAEAPSDLAIIGRYIFTPDIFEAIEKTEPGAGGEIQITDAMRRLLKKRPLYAVKLDGRRHDAGDKLGFLIATVEFALKRDDLADDFRDYLKTLNI
;
A
#
# COMPACT_ATOMS: atom_id res chain seq x y z
N MET A 1 15.14 -9.76 -20.65
CA MET A 1 13.95 -9.04 -20.15
C MET A 1 14.44 -8.12 -19.07
N THR A 2 14.05 -6.86 -19.08
CA THR A 2 14.49 -5.89 -18.07
C THR A 2 13.79 -6.22 -16.74
N ASN A 3 14.56 -6.59 -15.71
CA ASN A 3 14.06 -6.81 -14.33
C ASN A 3 13.60 -5.51 -13.63
N LYS A 4 13.22 -4.49 -14.40
CA LYS A 4 12.83 -3.19 -13.85
C LYS A 4 11.33 -3.15 -13.58
N ILE A 5 10.97 -2.85 -12.33
CA ILE A 5 9.57 -2.63 -11.94
C ILE A 5 9.17 -1.22 -12.38
N ARG A 6 8.19 -1.11 -13.29
CA ARG A 6 7.65 0.17 -13.78
C ARG A 6 6.16 0.32 -13.48
N LYS A 7 5.48 -0.81 -13.26
CA LYS A 7 4.03 -0.86 -13.03
C LYS A 7 3.73 -1.01 -11.55
N ALA A 8 2.83 -0.18 -11.03
CA ALA A 8 2.32 -0.32 -9.67
C ALA A 8 0.79 -0.41 -9.65
N VAL A 9 0.27 -1.27 -8.79
CA VAL A 9 -1.15 -1.62 -8.67
C VAL A 9 -1.61 -1.27 -7.26
N PHE A 10 -2.71 -0.55 -7.16
CA PHE A 10 -3.30 -0.09 -5.90
C PHE A 10 -4.69 -0.69 -5.71
N PRO A 11 -4.84 -1.75 -4.90
CA PRO A 11 -6.16 -2.27 -4.51
C PRO A 11 -6.88 -1.28 -3.61
N ALA A 12 -7.90 -0.60 -4.12
CA ALA A 12 -8.68 0.43 -3.44
C ALA A 12 -10.20 0.14 -3.46
N ALA A 13 -10.60 -1.13 -3.62
CA ALA A 13 -12.00 -1.53 -3.74
C ALA A 13 -12.69 -1.89 -2.42
N GLY A 14 -11.97 -1.86 -1.29
CA GLY A 14 -12.50 -2.23 0.02
C GLY A 14 -13.58 -1.27 0.53
N LEU A 15 -14.53 -1.77 1.34
CA LEU A 15 -15.69 -1.01 1.85
C LEU A 15 -15.36 0.00 2.96
N GLY A 16 -14.17 -0.07 3.57
CA GLY A 16 -13.74 0.88 4.60
C GLY A 16 -14.56 0.85 5.89
N THR A 17 -15.18 -0.27 6.25
CA THR A 17 -16.15 -0.37 7.36
C THR A 17 -15.60 0.02 8.72
N ARG A 18 -14.28 -0.06 8.95
CA ARG A 18 -13.63 0.34 10.20
C ARG A 18 -13.76 1.85 10.51
N PHE A 19 -13.97 2.68 9.48
CA PHE A 19 -14.08 4.12 9.58
C PHE A 19 -15.51 4.65 9.39
N LEU A 20 -16.52 3.77 9.42
CA LEU A 20 -17.90 4.25 9.45
C LEU A 20 -18.15 5.11 10.71
N PRO A 21 -18.93 6.22 10.56
CA PRO A 21 -19.71 6.64 9.39
C PRO A 21 -18.94 7.44 8.32
N ALA A 22 -17.71 7.89 8.56
CA ALA A 22 -16.95 8.75 7.63
C ALA A 22 -16.84 8.14 6.22
N THR A 23 -16.59 6.83 6.14
CA THR A 23 -16.45 6.12 4.87
C THR A 23 -17.78 5.71 4.21
N LYS A 24 -18.93 6.19 4.72
CA LYS A 24 -20.21 6.00 4.05
C LYS A 24 -20.27 6.68 2.67
N ALA A 25 -19.66 7.86 2.58
CA ALA A 25 -19.68 8.68 1.37
C ALA A 25 -18.29 9.04 0.82
N SER A 26 -17.22 8.65 1.53
CA SER A 26 -15.83 8.90 1.11
C SER A 26 -15.02 7.61 1.19
N PRO A 27 -14.22 7.29 0.16
CA PRO A 27 -13.28 6.18 0.23
C PRO A 27 -12.34 6.30 1.42
N LYS A 28 -12.03 5.18 2.11
CA LYS A 28 -11.02 5.19 3.18
C LYS A 28 -9.66 5.68 2.68
N GLU A 29 -9.35 5.42 1.44
CA GLU A 29 -8.13 5.80 0.76
C GLU A 29 -8.00 7.33 0.58
N MET A 30 -9.14 8.05 0.69
CA MET A 30 -9.21 9.51 0.64
C MET A 30 -9.22 10.18 2.01
N LEU A 31 -9.13 9.42 3.10
CA LEU A 31 -8.94 10.00 4.43
C LEU A 31 -7.56 10.67 4.50
N PRO A 32 -7.48 11.95 4.94
CA PRO A 32 -6.22 12.69 4.88
C PRO A 32 -5.37 12.51 6.14
N LEU A 33 -4.07 12.26 5.96
CA LEU A 33 -3.09 12.57 7.00
C LEU A 33 -2.71 14.05 6.86
N VAL A 34 -3.18 14.87 7.78
CA VAL A 34 -3.17 16.33 7.74
C VAL A 34 -4.03 16.87 6.59
N ASP A 35 -3.48 17.02 5.40
CA ASP A 35 -4.15 17.56 4.20
C ASP A 35 -3.93 16.73 2.93
N LYS A 36 -3.18 15.61 3.02
CA LYS A 36 -2.87 14.74 1.90
C LYS A 36 -3.58 13.38 2.07
N PRO A 37 -4.38 12.92 1.08
CA PRO A 37 -5.03 11.62 1.14
C PRO A 37 -4.05 10.44 1.24
N LEU A 38 -4.45 9.38 1.96
CA LEU A 38 -3.64 8.18 2.16
C LEU A 38 -3.11 7.59 0.85
N ILE A 39 -3.95 7.51 -0.17
CA ILE A 39 -3.57 6.93 -1.46
C ILE A 39 -2.46 7.72 -2.15
N GLN A 40 -2.42 9.03 -1.97
CA GLN A 40 -1.38 9.87 -2.58
C GLN A 40 0.01 9.55 -2.02
N TYR A 41 0.15 9.30 -0.71
CA TYR A 41 1.43 8.87 -0.13
C TYR A 41 1.96 7.61 -0.80
N SER A 42 1.08 6.63 -1.02
CA SER A 42 1.48 5.36 -1.63
C SER A 42 1.78 5.50 -3.13
N VAL A 43 1.07 6.38 -3.85
CA VAL A 43 1.36 6.67 -5.26
C VAL A 43 2.70 7.41 -5.39
N GLU A 44 2.95 8.42 -4.55
CA GLU A 44 4.24 9.12 -4.49
C GLU A 44 5.40 8.18 -4.17
N GLU A 45 5.21 7.21 -3.26
CA GLU A 45 6.21 6.17 -2.97
C GLU A 45 6.53 5.34 -4.21
N ALA A 46 5.52 4.91 -4.97
CA ALA A 46 5.72 4.13 -6.18
C ALA A 46 6.45 4.94 -7.26
N VAL A 47 6.05 6.20 -7.46
CA VAL A 47 6.68 7.10 -8.45
C VAL A 47 8.13 7.39 -8.08
N SER A 48 8.42 7.74 -6.82
CA SER A 48 9.78 7.99 -6.35
C SER A 48 10.67 6.74 -6.38
N SER A 49 10.06 5.55 -6.38
CA SER A 49 10.76 4.28 -6.59
C SER A 49 11.04 3.96 -8.07
N GLY A 50 10.44 4.71 -9.00
CA GLY A 50 10.65 4.57 -10.45
C GLY A 50 9.51 3.92 -11.21
N CYS A 51 8.32 3.77 -10.61
CA CYS A 51 7.10 3.39 -11.32
C CYS A 51 6.52 4.60 -12.06
N ASP A 52 6.18 4.42 -13.33
CA ASP A 52 5.61 5.45 -14.20
C ASP A 52 4.21 5.08 -14.73
N SER A 53 3.76 3.87 -14.47
CA SER A 53 2.49 3.33 -14.94
C SER A 53 1.72 2.78 -13.74
N ILE A 54 0.63 3.44 -13.39
CA ILE A 54 -0.16 3.17 -12.18
C ILE A 54 -1.52 2.61 -12.56
N LEU A 55 -1.95 1.54 -11.90
CA LEU A 55 -3.30 1.03 -11.95
C LEU A 55 -3.96 1.13 -10.58
N ILE A 56 -5.06 1.85 -10.48
CA ILE A 56 -5.90 1.87 -9.29
C ILE A 56 -7.13 0.98 -9.51
N ILE A 57 -7.29 -0.02 -8.65
CA ILE A 57 -8.41 -0.96 -8.70
C ILE A 57 -9.49 -0.44 -7.74
N THR A 58 -10.50 0.23 -8.31
CA THR A 58 -11.58 0.85 -7.55
C THR A 58 -12.76 -0.10 -7.36
N GLY A 59 -13.64 0.26 -6.42
CA GLY A 59 -14.95 -0.35 -6.23
C GLY A 59 -16.07 0.59 -6.67
N ARG A 60 -17.29 0.25 -6.26
CA ARG A 60 -18.44 1.14 -6.41
C ARG A 60 -18.27 2.36 -5.49
N ASP A 61 -18.71 3.53 -5.97
CA ASP A 61 -18.74 4.80 -5.21
C ASP A 61 -17.33 5.30 -4.76
N LYS A 62 -16.32 5.08 -5.62
CA LYS A 62 -14.92 5.46 -5.37
C LYS A 62 -14.42 6.59 -6.30
N THR A 63 -15.33 7.34 -6.95
CA THR A 63 -14.98 8.41 -7.91
C THR A 63 -14.07 9.49 -7.32
N ALA A 64 -14.16 9.77 -6.02
CA ALA A 64 -13.28 10.73 -5.37
C ALA A 64 -11.77 10.38 -5.48
N ILE A 65 -11.42 9.09 -5.70
CA ILE A 65 -10.05 8.70 -5.98
C ILE A 65 -9.64 9.10 -7.41
N GLU A 66 -10.56 8.92 -8.36
CA GLU A 66 -10.36 9.28 -9.76
C GLU A 66 -10.25 10.81 -9.86
N ASP A 67 -11.21 11.55 -9.29
CA ASP A 67 -11.24 13.02 -9.26
C ASP A 67 -9.97 13.64 -8.62
N HIS A 68 -9.37 12.96 -7.65
CA HIS A 68 -8.18 13.48 -6.96
C HIS A 68 -6.93 13.52 -7.85
N PHE A 69 -6.78 12.58 -8.75
CA PHE A 69 -5.63 12.51 -9.65
C PHE A 69 -5.92 13.10 -11.04
N ASP A 70 -7.17 13.48 -11.32
CA ASP A 70 -7.55 14.12 -12.57
C ASP A 70 -7.38 15.65 -12.50
N ILE A 71 -7.30 16.29 -13.66
CA ILE A 71 -7.22 17.76 -13.77
C ILE A 71 -8.55 18.38 -13.30
N SER A 72 -8.49 19.27 -12.31
CA SER A 72 -9.64 20.06 -11.88
C SER A 72 -9.62 21.44 -12.52
N PHE A 73 -10.10 21.54 -13.77
CA PHE A 73 -10.04 22.76 -14.56
C PHE A 73 -10.62 23.99 -13.85
N GLU A 74 -11.77 23.86 -13.21
CA GLU A 74 -12.43 24.99 -12.53
C GLU A 74 -11.62 25.47 -11.32
N LEU A 75 -11.04 24.55 -10.55
CA LEU A 75 -10.21 24.87 -9.39
C LEU A 75 -8.91 25.54 -9.85
N GLU A 76 -8.20 24.94 -10.80
CA GLU A 76 -6.94 25.46 -11.32
C GLU A 76 -7.13 26.87 -11.95
N HIS A 77 -8.18 27.05 -12.73
CA HIS A 77 -8.53 28.35 -13.30
C HIS A 77 -8.79 29.39 -12.21
N THR A 78 -9.57 29.03 -11.18
CA THR A 78 -9.86 29.92 -10.05
C THR A 78 -8.61 30.31 -9.27
N LEU A 79 -7.70 29.35 -9.01
CA LEU A 79 -6.44 29.60 -8.32
C LEU A 79 -5.55 30.56 -9.12
N LYS A 80 -5.48 30.35 -10.43
CA LYS A 80 -4.73 31.21 -11.36
C LYS A 80 -5.27 32.65 -11.38
N GLU A 81 -6.59 32.84 -11.52
CA GLU A 81 -7.22 34.15 -11.49
C GLU A 81 -6.99 34.91 -10.18
N LYS A 82 -6.91 34.17 -9.06
CA LYS A 82 -6.66 34.74 -7.72
C LYS A 82 -5.17 34.91 -7.39
N GLY A 83 -4.26 34.59 -8.31
CA GLY A 83 -2.81 34.68 -8.10
C GLY A 83 -2.29 33.74 -7.01
N LYS A 84 -2.94 32.59 -6.79
CA LYS A 84 -2.56 31.60 -5.78
C LYS A 84 -1.61 30.54 -6.37
N ASP A 85 -0.49 31.00 -6.90
CA ASP A 85 0.44 30.18 -7.70
C ASP A 85 0.94 28.93 -6.98
N LYS A 86 1.27 29.01 -5.69
CA LYS A 86 1.72 27.85 -4.89
C LYS A 86 0.67 26.75 -4.77
N LEU A 87 -0.60 27.13 -4.56
CA LEU A 87 -1.70 26.18 -4.49
C LEU A 87 -2.02 25.60 -5.87
N LEU A 88 -1.91 26.41 -6.92
CA LEU A 88 -2.06 25.95 -8.29
C LEU A 88 -1.00 24.90 -8.64
N GLU A 89 0.27 25.17 -8.33
CA GLU A 89 1.37 24.23 -8.55
C GLU A 89 1.15 22.92 -7.77
N GLN A 90 0.71 23.02 -6.51
CA GLN A 90 0.41 21.86 -5.67
C GLN A 90 -0.70 20.98 -6.27
N VAL A 91 -1.81 21.59 -6.72
CA VAL A 91 -2.92 20.85 -7.33
C VAL A 91 -2.51 20.24 -8.67
N HIS A 92 -1.85 21.03 -9.52
CA HIS A 92 -1.41 20.59 -10.85
C HIS A 92 -0.41 19.42 -10.78
N SER A 93 0.54 19.46 -9.82
CA SER A 93 1.54 18.42 -9.64
C SER A 93 0.94 17.04 -9.29
N ILE A 94 -0.27 16.99 -8.71
CA ILE A 94 -0.94 15.74 -8.39
C ILE A 94 -1.41 15.03 -9.66
N SER A 95 -2.00 15.76 -10.61
CA SER A 95 -2.47 15.18 -11.88
C SER A 95 -1.33 14.77 -12.82
N GLU A 96 -0.11 15.26 -12.58
CA GLU A 96 1.07 14.93 -13.37
C GLU A 96 2.01 13.89 -12.73
N LEU A 97 1.63 13.32 -11.57
CA LEU A 97 2.47 12.37 -10.84
C LEU A 97 2.88 11.16 -11.69
N ALA A 98 1.96 10.57 -12.42
CA ALA A 98 2.17 9.38 -13.24
C ALA A 98 1.03 9.18 -14.25
N GLN A 99 1.21 8.26 -15.19
CA GLN A 99 0.10 7.78 -16.00
C GLN A 99 -0.78 6.84 -15.18
N ILE A 100 -1.97 7.31 -14.78
CA ILE A 100 -2.90 6.56 -13.95
C ILE A 100 -4.02 5.97 -14.79
N THR A 101 -4.29 4.70 -14.58
CA THR A 101 -5.36 3.93 -15.21
C THR A 101 -6.27 3.37 -14.11
N TYR A 102 -7.56 3.23 -14.39
CA TYR A 102 -8.52 2.72 -13.42
C TYR A 102 -9.20 1.46 -13.95
N THR A 103 -9.43 0.50 -13.05
CA THR A 103 -10.28 -0.66 -13.31
C THR A 103 -11.14 -0.97 -12.11
N ARG A 104 -12.19 -1.78 -12.28
CA ARG A 104 -13.13 -2.09 -11.20
C ARG A 104 -13.05 -3.53 -10.74
N GLN A 105 -12.95 -3.69 -9.44
CA GLN A 105 -13.33 -4.94 -8.78
C GLN A 105 -14.87 -4.97 -8.62
N LYS A 106 -15.56 -5.75 -9.44
CA LYS A 106 -17.03 -5.78 -9.47
C LYS A 106 -17.65 -6.36 -8.19
N GLN A 107 -16.94 -7.25 -7.51
CA GLN A 107 -17.34 -7.91 -6.27
C GLN A 107 -16.18 -7.92 -5.28
N ALA A 108 -16.45 -7.61 -4.02
CA ALA A 108 -15.43 -7.55 -2.96
C ALA A 108 -15.09 -8.97 -2.46
N LEU A 109 -14.33 -9.74 -3.27
CA LEU A 109 -13.93 -11.12 -3.00
C LEU A 109 -12.52 -11.24 -2.42
N GLY A 110 -12.01 -10.21 -1.76
CA GLY A 110 -10.71 -10.21 -1.09
C GLY A 110 -9.58 -9.60 -1.91
N LEU A 111 -8.40 -9.48 -1.27
CA LEU A 111 -7.23 -8.82 -1.83
C LEU A 111 -6.65 -9.55 -3.06
N GLY A 112 -6.58 -10.88 -3.01
CA GLY A 112 -6.14 -11.68 -4.16
C GLY A 112 -7.01 -11.43 -5.39
N HIS A 113 -8.34 -11.42 -5.23
CA HIS A 113 -9.25 -11.11 -6.33
C HIS A 113 -9.11 -9.66 -6.83
N ALA A 114 -8.83 -8.69 -5.95
CA ALA A 114 -8.54 -7.33 -6.38
C ALA A 114 -7.28 -7.29 -7.26
N ILE A 115 -6.16 -7.85 -6.80
CA ILE A 115 -4.90 -7.91 -7.56
C ILE A 115 -5.11 -8.63 -8.90
N TYR A 116 -5.96 -9.66 -8.97
CA TYR A 116 -6.26 -10.36 -10.21
C TYR A 116 -6.83 -9.46 -11.31
N GLN A 117 -7.55 -8.38 -10.95
CA GLN A 117 -8.06 -7.40 -11.93
C GLN A 117 -6.94 -6.68 -12.69
N ALA A 118 -5.71 -6.72 -12.19
CA ALA A 118 -4.56 -6.11 -12.85
C ALA A 118 -3.97 -6.95 -13.99
N LYS A 119 -4.41 -8.20 -14.20
CA LYS A 119 -3.81 -9.17 -15.14
C LYS A 119 -3.59 -8.59 -16.53
N ASN A 120 -4.60 -7.95 -17.11
CA ASN A 120 -4.51 -7.38 -18.45
C ASN A 120 -3.60 -6.14 -18.54
N PHE A 121 -3.55 -5.33 -17.47
CA PHE A 121 -2.68 -4.16 -17.38
C PHE A 121 -1.21 -4.57 -17.23
N VAL A 122 -0.96 -5.54 -16.39
CA VAL A 122 0.39 -6.02 -16.07
C VAL A 122 0.98 -6.78 -17.27
N SER A 123 0.17 -7.59 -17.96
CA SER A 123 0.64 -8.50 -19.02
C SER A 123 1.74 -9.45 -18.49
N ASP A 124 2.88 -9.50 -19.17
CA ASP A 124 4.00 -10.40 -18.83
C ASP A 124 5.13 -9.68 -18.07
N GLU A 125 4.86 -8.51 -17.45
CA GLU A 125 5.86 -7.74 -16.71
C GLU A 125 5.75 -7.94 -15.20
N PRO A 126 6.85 -7.89 -14.44
CA PRO A 126 6.79 -7.82 -12.98
C PRO A 126 6.19 -6.46 -12.55
N PHE A 127 5.51 -6.45 -11.42
CA PHE A 127 4.81 -5.28 -10.92
C PHE A 127 4.82 -5.17 -9.40
N ALA A 128 4.65 -3.96 -8.90
CA ALA A 128 4.42 -3.71 -7.48
C ALA A 128 2.93 -3.70 -7.15
N ALA A 129 2.55 -4.13 -5.95
CA ALA A 129 1.22 -3.91 -5.40
C ALA A 129 1.34 -3.25 -4.03
N LEU A 130 0.64 -2.13 -3.83
CA LEU A 130 0.72 -1.32 -2.62
C LEU A 130 -0.68 -1.10 -2.04
N LEU A 131 -0.82 -1.32 -0.73
CA LEU A 131 -2.04 -0.99 0.00
C LEU A 131 -1.98 0.46 0.46
N ALA A 132 -2.99 1.24 0.12
CA ALA A 132 -3.01 2.69 0.36
C ALA A 132 -3.11 3.08 1.85
N ASP A 133 -3.66 2.21 2.69
CA ASP A 133 -3.80 2.43 4.13
C ASP A 133 -2.57 2.00 4.95
N ASP A 134 -1.53 1.54 4.26
CA ASP A 134 -0.24 1.16 4.84
C ASP A 134 0.81 2.20 4.42
N VAL A 135 1.01 3.24 5.23
CA VAL A 135 1.95 4.31 4.92
C VAL A 135 3.30 4.03 5.57
N VAL A 136 4.37 4.03 4.79
CA VAL A 136 5.73 3.82 5.30
C VAL A 136 6.52 5.11 5.20
N ASP A 137 7.00 5.56 6.36
CA ASP A 137 7.86 6.72 6.50
C ASP A 137 9.32 6.25 6.62
N ALA A 138 10.08 6.45 5.56
CA ALA A 138 11.44 5.98 5.44
C ALA A 138 12.27 6.94 4.55
N GLU A 139 13.56 7.05 4.82
CA GLU A 139 14.49 7.84 4.00
C GLU A 139 14.57 7.28 2.57
N LYS A 140 14.75 5.96 2.46
CA LYS A 140 14.65 5.23 1.19
C LYS A 140 13.26 4.65 1.05
N PRO A 141 12.48 4.99 0.00
CA PRO A 141 11.14 4.48 -0.17
C PRO A 141 11.03 2.96 0.02
N ALA A 142 10.00 2.49 0.72
CA ALA A 142 9.84 1.06 1.02
C ALA A 142 9.86 0.19 -0.23
N LEU A 143 9.16 0.62 -1.28
CA LEU A 143 9.16 -0.08 -2.56
C LEU A 143 10.57 -0.13 -3.19
N ARG A 144 11.39 0.93 -3.06
CA ARG A 144 12.75 0.93 -3.59
C ARG A 144 13.66 -0.06 -2.84
N GLN A 145 13.49 -0.21 -1.54
CA GLN A 145 14.20 -1.23 -0.76
C GLN A 145 13.88 -2.64 -1.29
N MET A 146 12.63 -2.91 -1.60
CA MET A 146 12.19 -4.19 -2.17
C MET A 146 12.69 -4.40 -3.60
N MET A 147 12.72 -3.34 -4.41
CA MET A 147 13.23 -3.41 -5.79
C MET A 147 14.68 -3.83 -5.84
N ASP A 148 15.53 -3.39 -4.90
CA ASP A 148 16.92 -3.80 -4.86
C ASP A 148 17.07 -5.32 -4.66
N VAL A 149 16.22 -5.91 -3.83
CA VAL A 149 16.16 -7.36 -3.63
C VAL A 149 15.63 -8.07 -4.87
N PHE A 150 14.58 -7.51 -5.49
CA PHE A 150 14.04 -8.05 -6.74
C PHE A 150 15.07 -8.00 -7.88
N GLU A 151 15.80 -6.91 -8.03
CA GLU A 151 16.86 -6.76 -9.04
C GLU A 151 17.95 -7.82 -8.87
N LYS A 152 18.25 -8.21 -7.62
CA LYS A 152 19.27 -9.21 -7.29
C LYS A 152 18.81 -10.65 -7.56
N TYR A 153 17.59 -10.99 -7.14
CA TYR A 153 17.12 -12.38 -7.15
C TYR A 153 16.19 -12.71 -8.33
N GLY A 154 15.48 -11.73 -8.89
CA GLY A 154 14.52 -11.91 -9.98
C GLY A 154 13.23 -12.64 -9.59
N ASP A 155 12.99 -12.83 -8.29
CA ASP A 155 11.85 -13.54 -7.71
C ASP A 155 10.94 -12.58 -6.92
N PRO A 156 9.65 -12.93 -6.71
CA PRO A 156 8.72 -12.10 -5.94
C PRO A 156 9.27 -11.70 -4.57
N VAL A 157 8.96 -10.47 -4.17
CA VAL A 157 9.41 -9.88 -2.89
C VAL A 157 8.22 -9.35 -2.11
N ILE A 158 8.16 -9.64 -0.83
CA ILE A 158 7.16 -9.09 0.10
C ILE A 158 7.85 -8.24 1.16
N ALA A 159 7.16 -7.19 1.61
CA ALA A 159 7.62 -6.43 2.75
C ALA A 159 7.16 -7.05 4.05
N THR A 160 8.04 -7.02 5.05
CA THR A 160 7.75 -7.49 6.40
C THR A 160 8.20 -6.51 7.46
N MET A 161 7.61 -6.63 8.64
CA MET A 161 8.04 -5.98 9.87
C MET A 161 8.01 -6.96 11.02
N GLN A 162 8.78 -6.70 12.08
CA GLN A 162 8.65 -7.44 13.33
C GLN A 162 7.43 -6.95 14.11
N VAL A 163 6.64 -7.91 14.64
CA VAL A 163 5.46 -7.66 15.47
C VAL A 163 5.51 -8.54 16.69
N GLU A 164 5.54 -7.94 17.87
CA GLU A 164 5.60 -8.66 19.13
C GLU A 164 4.21 -9.04 19.67
N GLY A 165 4.15 -10.17 20.36
CA GLY A 165 2.98 -10.61 21.08
C GLY A 165 1.76 -10.94 20.22
N GLU A 166 0.57 -10.86 20.81
CA GLU A 166 -0.70 -11.26 20.18
C GLU A 166 -1.07 -10.44 18.93
N ALA A 167 -0.46 -9.27 18.75
CA ALA A 167 -0.72 -8.42 17.59
C ALA A 167 -0.36 -9.11 16.26
N ILE A 168 0.56 -10.09 16.28
CA ILE A 168 0.96 -10.87 15.10
C ILE A 168 -0.22 -11.59 14.44
N SER A 169 -1.23 -12.01 15.22
CA SER A 169 -2.43 -12.70 14.73
C SER A 169 -3.33 -11.85 13.81
N ARG A 170 -2.99 -10.58 13.64
CA ARG A 170 -3.71 -9.68 12.71
C ARG A 170 -3.15 -9.72 11.28
N PHE A 171 -2.01 -10.38 11.07
CA PHE A 171 -1.23 -10.33 9.83
C PHE A 171 -1.03 -11.72 9.23
N GLY A 172 -0.71 -11.77 7.94
CA GLY A 172 -0.02 -12.92 7.39
C GLY A 172 1.39 -13.00 8.01
N VAL A 173 1.83 -14.20 8.39
CA VAL A 173 3.12 -14.41 9.04
C VAL A 173 3.94 -15.40 8.22
N ILE A 174 5.25 -15.14 8.08
CA ILE A 174 6.14 -15.99 7.30
C ILE A 174 7.00 -16.88 8.20
N ASP A 175 7.26 -18.12 7.73
CA ASP A 175 8.43 -18.90 8.10
C ASP A 175 9.51 -18.65 7.06
N ALA A 176 10.67 -18.19 7.48
CA ALA A 176 11.71 -17.77 6.56
C ALA A 176 13.12 -17.95 7.15
N GLU A 177 14.12 -17.97 6.27
CA GLU A 177 15.53 -18.02 6.63
C GLU A 177 16.20 -16.72 6.18
N GLU A 178 16.91 -16.07 7.08
CA GLU A 178 17.68 -14.88 6.73
C GLU A 178 18.85 -15.26 5.83
N VAL A 179 18.89 -14.68 4.64
CA VAL A 179 19.97 -14.94 3.65
C VAL A 179 20.94 -13.77 3.52
N GLU A 180 20.51 -12.59 3.92
CA GLU A 180 21.31 -11.36 4.04
C GLU A 180 20.67 -10.49 5.15
N PRO A 181 21.39 -9.53 5.73
CA PRO A 181 20.84 -8.65 6.75
C PRO A 181 19.50 -8.01 6.32
N GLY A 182 18.41 -8.38 6.99
CA GLY A 182 17.07 -7.91 6.68
C GLY A 182 16.42 -8.50 5.43
N VAL A 183 17.05 -9.47 4.75
CA VAL A 183 16.49 -10.18 3.59
C VAL A 183 16.31 -11.64 3.91
N TYR A 184 15.13 -12.15 3.70
CA TYR A 184 14.74 -13.51 4.07
C TYR A 184 14.28 -14.29 2.85
N LYS A 185 14.64 -15.56 2.78
CA LYS A 185 14.04 -16.53 1.83
C LYS A 185 12.87 -17.21 2.51
N VAL A 186 11.67 -17.04 1.98
CA VAL A 186 10.43 -17.57 2.55
C VAL A 186 10.37 -19.08 2.37
N LYS A 187 10.01 -19.82 3.42
CA LYS A 187 9.79 -21.27 3.43
C LYS A 187 8.31 -21.63 3.43
N ASP A 188 7.51 -20.90 4.21
CA ASP A 188 6.04 -21.01 4.26
C ASP A 188 5.43 -19.71 4.77
N MET A 189 4.10 -19.59 4.71
CA MET A 189 3.35 -18.47 5.25
C MET A 189 1.94 -18.88 5.67
N VAL A 190 1.41 -18.20 6.66
CA VAL A 190 0.07 -18.46 7.22
C VAL A 190 -0.69 -17.15 7.38
N GLU A 191 -1.92 -17.08 6.89
CA GLU A 191 -2.79 -15.92 7.07
C GLU A 191 -3.41 -15.92 8.47
N LYS A 192 -3.13 -14.86 9.25
CA LYS A 192 -3.70 -14.60 10.58
C LYS A 192 -3.69 -15.82 11.52
N PRO A 193 -2.53 -16.41 11.77
CA PRO A 193 -2.45 -17.55 12.69
C PRO A 193 -2.81 -17.13 14.12
N PRO A 194 -3.33 -18.03 14.96
CA PRO A 194 -3.33 -17.83 16.40
C PRO A 194 -1.88 -17.56 16.87
N PHE A 195 -1.71 -16.71 17.89
CA PHE A 195 -0.37 -16.33 18.36
C PHE A 195 0.52 -17.54 18.67
N ALA A 196 -0.04 -18.56 19.31
CA ALA A 196 0.69 -19.79 19.66
C ALA A 196 1.13 -20.63 18.44
N GLU A 197 0.55 -20.37 17.26
CA GLU A 197 0.82 -21.11 16.01
C GLU A 197 1.57 -20.24 14.99
N ALA A 198 1.88 -18.98 15.34
CA ALA A 198 2.63 -18.08 14.46
C ALA A 198 4.05 -18.65 14.25
N PRO A 199 4.49 -18.84 12.98
CA PRO A 199 5.79 -19.47 12.70
C PRO A 199 6.97 -18.57 13.03
N SER A 200 6.76 -17.25 13.16
CA SER A 200 7.76 -16.25 13.51
C SER A 200 7.09 -14.97 14.01
N ASP A 201 7.88 -13.92 14.24
CA ASP A 201 7.44 -12.56 14.50
C ASP A 201 7.44 -11.66 13.25
N LEU A 202 7.68 -12.21 12.05
CA LEU A 202 7.76 -11.49 10.79
C LEU A 202 6.37 -11.40 10.12
N ALA A 203 5.72 -10.25 10.28
CA ALA A 203 4.42 -9.95 9.71
C ALA A 203 4.55 -9.42 8.28
N ILE A 204 3.71 -9.92 7.37
CA ILE A 204 3.57 -9.38 6.02
C ILE A 204 2.82 -8.05 6.10
N ILE A 205 3.32 -7.03 5.42
CA ILE A 205 2.69 -5.72 5.31
C ILE A 205 2.33 -5.39 3.86
N GLY A 206 1.59 -4.33 3.66
CA GLY A 206 0.91 -3.98 2.40
C GLY A 206 1.80 -3.56 1.24
N ARG A 207 2.97 -4.18 1.07
CA ARG A 207 3.89 -3.95 -0.05
C ARG A 207 4.35 -5.27 -0.64
N TYR A 208 4.18 -5.41 -1.96
CA TYR A 208 4.50 -6.62 -2.71
C TYR A 208 5.15 -6.29 -4.03
N ILE A 209 6.09 -7.10 -4.48
CA ILE A 209 6.55 -7.18 -5.86
C ILE A 209 6.21 -8.58 -6.35
N PHE A 210 5.46 -8.65 -7.43
CA PHE A 210 5.03 -9.90 -8.03
C PHE A 210 5.56 -10.08 -9.44
N THR A 211 5.67 -11.33 -9.84
CA THR A 211 5.82 -11.76 -11.23
C THR A 211 4.47 -12.25 -11.77
N PRO A 212 4.25 -12.25 -13.09
CA PRO A 212 2.93 -12.56 -13.69
C PRO A 212 2.33 -13.92 -13.31
N ASP A 213 3.16 -14.88 -12.90
CA ASP A 213 2.71 -16.21 -12.44
C ASP A 213 1.88 -16.17 -11.14
N ILE A 214 1.86 -15.04 -10.43
CA ILE A 214 0.93 -14.83 -9.31
C ILE A 214 -0.53 -14.93 -9.75
N PHE A 215 -0.87 -14.53 -10.98
CA PHE A 215 -2.24 -14.58 -11.47
C PHE A 215 -2.75 -16.02 -11.60
N GLU A 216 -1.92 -16.96 -12.07
CA GLU A 216 -2.27 -18.39 -12.09
C GLU A 216 -2.43 -18.94 -10.67
N ALA A 217 -1.60 -18.49 -9.72
CA ALA A 217 -1.73 -18.88 -8.33
C ALA A 217 -3.04 -18.38 -7.71
N ILE A 218 -3.43 -17.12 -8.00
CA ILE A 218 -4.71 -16.55 -7.54
C ILE A 218 -5.90 -17.31 -8.15
N GLU A 219 -5.90 -17.62 -9.45
CA GLU A 219 -6.97 -18.36 -10.12
C GLU A 219 -7.22 -19.74 -9.48
N LYS A 220 -6.20 -20.37 -8.95
CA LYS A 220 -6.26 -21.70 -8.32
C LYS A 220 -6.47 -21.64 -6.80
N THR A 221 -6.58 -20.43 -6.23
CA THR A 221 -6.78 -20.26 -4.79
C THR A 221 -8.26 -20.27 -4.47
N GLU A 222 -8.67 -21.18 -3.61
CA GLU A 222 -10.04 -21.26 -3.10
C GLU A 222 -10.28 -20.14 -2.08
N PRO A 223 -11.54 -19.68 -1.94
CA PRO A 223 -11.90 -18.73 -0.88
C PRO A 223 -11.53 -19.26 0.50
N GLY A 224 -10.79 -18.49 1.28
CA GLY A 224 -10.35 -18.79 2.64
C GLY A 224 -11.23 -18.12 3.70
N ALA A 225 -10.59 -17.60 4.74
CA ALA A 225 -11.26 -16.90 5.83
C ALA A 225 -12.16 -15.76 5.31
N GLY A 226 -13.41 -15.71 5.77
CA GLY A 226 -14.41 -14.71 5.34
C GLY A 226 -14.96 -14.91 3.93
N GLY A 227 -14.66 -16.01 3.25
CA GLY A 227 -15.05 -16.25 1.85
C GLY A 227 -14.22 -15.43 0.85
N GLU A 228 -13.08 -14.91 1.27
CA GLU A 228 -12.20 -14.06 0.47
C GLU A 228 -11.05 -14.86 -0.15
N ILE A 229 -10.63 -14.49 -1.35
CA ILE A 229 -9.40 -14.97 -1.97
C ILE A 229 -8.23 -14.21 -1.35
N GLN A 230 -7.56 -14.88 -0.41
CA GLN A 230 -6.45 -14.29 0.32
C GLN A 230 -5.17 -14.29 -0.53
N ILE A 231 -4.47 -13.16 -0.55
CA ILE A 231 -3.20 -13.06 -1.30
C ILE A 231 -2.11 -13.94 -0.67
N THR A 232 -2.14 -14.11 0.65
CA THR A 232 -1.21 -14.97 1.39
C THR A 232 -1.32 -16.43 0.93
N ASP A 233 -2.54 -16.94 0.70
CA ASP A 233 -2.77 -18.29 0.20
C ASP A 233 -2.29 -18.46 -1.25
N ALA A 234 -2.48 -17.43 -2.07
CA ALA A 234 -1.97 -17.42 -3.44
C ALA A 234 -0.43 -17.39 -3.47
N MET A 235 0.21 -16.59 -2.62
CA MET A 235 1.66 -16.57 -2.48
C MET A 235 2.21 -17.91 -1.97
N ARG A 236 1.54 -18.53 -1.01
CA ARG A 236 1.88 -19.86 -0.52
C ARG A 236 1.82 -20.93 -1.63
N ARG A 237 0.87 -20.78 -2.56
CA ARG A 237 0.77 -21.63 -3.76
C ARG A 237 1.90 -21.34 -4.75
N LEU A 238 2.24 -20.06 -4.97
CA LEU A 238 3.33 -19.63 -5.83
C LEU A 238 4.68 -20.15 -5.33
N LEU A 239 4.89 -20.14 -4.00
CA LEU A 239 6.09 -20.64 -3.33
C LEU A 239 6.43 -22.10 -3.69
N LYS A 240 5.43 -22.92 -4.06
CA LYS A 240 5.65 -24.29 -4.55
C LYS A 240 6.30 -24.36 -5.93
N LYS A 241 6.31 -23.25 -6.68
CA LYS A 241 6.83 -23.19 -8.06
C LYS A 241 8.15 -22.44 -8.17
N ARG A 242 8.35 -21.43 -7.32
CA ARG A 242 9.54 -20.57 -7.34
C ARG A 242 9.84 -20.00 -5.96
N PRO A 243 11.08 -19.57 -5.70
CA PRO A 243 11.43 -18.83 -4.50
C PRO A 243 10.59 -17.56 -4.33
N LEU A 244 10.44 -17.13 -3.07
CA LEU A 244 9.87 -15.85 -2.68
C LEU A 244 10.76 -15.28 -1.58
N TYR A 245 11.04 -13.99 -1.68
CA TYR A 245 11.88 -13.29 -0.71
C TYR A 245 11.02 -12.32 0.12
N ALA A 246 11.50 -12.02 1.32
CA ALA A 246 10.92 -11.01 2.18
C ALA A 246 11.99 -9.99 2.58
N VAL A 247 11.58 -8.73 2.69
CA VAL A 247 12.44 -7.64 3.16
C VAL A 247 11.86 -7.09 4.44
N LYS A 248 12.64 -7.12 5.52
CA LYS A 248 12.35 -6.34 6.71
C LYS A 248 12.67 -4.89 6.39
N LEU A 249 11.62 -4.08 6.22
CA LEU A 249 11.77 -2.68 5.84
C LEU A 249 12.51 -1.88 6.90
N ASP A 250 13.40 -1.01 6.43
CA ASP A 250 13.93 0.10 7.21
C ASP A 250 12.96 1.30 7.08
N GLY A 251 12.56 1.84 8.23
CA GLY A 251 11.55 2.91 8.29
C GLY A 251 10.43 2.60 9.27
N ARG A 252 9.51 3.55 9.40
CA ARG A 252 8.37 3.43 10.28
C ARG A 252 7.09 3.21 9.48
N ARG A 253 6.44 2.08 9.72
CA ARG A 253 5.12 1.78 9.17
C ARG A 253 4.02 2.40 10.03
N HIS A 254 3.05 3.04 9.39
CA HIS A 254 1.82 3.55 9.96
C HIS A 254 0.63 2.78 9.40
N ASP A 255 -0.06 2.03 10.26
CA ASP A 255 -1.32 1.37 9.90
C ASP A 255 -2.47 2.37 9.96
N ALA A 256 -2.67 3.10 8.87
CA ALA A 256 -3.78 4.03 8.76
C ALA A 256 -5.11 3.32 8.42
N GLY A 257 -5.14 1.99 8.41
CA GLY A 257 -6.34 1.17 8.20
C GLY A 257 -7.20 0.97 9.45
N ASP A 258 -6.76 1.41 10.63
CA ASP A 258 -7.55 1.45 11.85
C ASP A 258 -7.54 2.85 12.51
N LYS A 259 -8.49 3.10 13.41
CA LYS A 259 -8.69 4.44 14.00
C LYS A 259 -7.51 4.93 14.82
N LEU A 260 -6.90 4.07 15.63
CA LEU A 260 -5.77 4.46 16.48
C LEU A 260 -4.52 4.70 15.64
N GLY A 261 -4.21 3.78 14.72
CA GLY A 261 -3.08 3.92 13.81
C GLY A 261 -3.20 5.17 12.92
N PHE A 262 -4.40 5.48 12.44
CA PHE A 262 -4.68 6.71 11.69
C PHE A 262 -4.42 7.98 12.52
N LEU A 263 -4.86 8.02 13.79
CA LEU A 263 -4.61 9.16 14.68
C LEU A 263 -3.11 9.32 14.98
N ILE A 264 -2.41 8.22 15.26
CA ILE A 264 -0.96 8.23 15.48
C ILE A 264 -0.24 8.76 14.23
N ALA A 265 -0.57 8.24 13.06
CA ALA A 265 0.00 8.70 11.80
C ALA A 265 -0.25 10.20 11.59
N THR A 266 -1.50 10.67 11.80
CA THR A 266 -1.84 12.09 11.66
C THR A 266 -1.00 12.99 12.56
N VAL A 267 -0.82 12.62 13.84
CA VAL A 267 0.02 13.38 14.78
C VAL A 267 1.47 13.43 14.32
N GLU A 268 2.02 12.27 13.93
CA GLU A 268 3.43 12.21 13.54
C GLU A 268 3.73 12.92 12.23
N PHE A 269 2.83 12.82 11.24
CA PHE A 269 2.97 13.56 10.00
C PHE A 269 2.79 15.08 10.21
N ALA A 270 1.89 15.51 11.10
CA ALA A 270 1.76 16.93 11.46
C ALA A 270 3.03 17.48 12.11
N LEU A 271 3.67 16.69 12.99
CA LEU A 271 4.93 17.08 13.66
C LEU A 271 6.17 17.12 12.75
N LYS A 272 6.07 16.64 11.53
CA LYS A 272 7.13 16.70 10.50
C LYS A 272 6.97 17.87 9.53
N ARG A 273 5.86 18.58 9.59
CA ARG A 273 5.57 19.69 8.68
C ARG A 273 6.13 21.00 9.22
N ASP A 274 6.95 21.67 8.41
CA ASP A 274 7.56 22.95 8.78
C ASP A 274 6.54 24.05 9.09
N ASP A 275 5.35 23.99 8.45
CA ASP A 275 4.28 24.98 8.62
C ASP A 275 3.36 24.71 9.85
N LEU A 276 3.49 23.56 10.52
CA LEU A 276 2.59 23.13 11.58
C LEU A 276 3.31 22.66 12.86
N ALA A 277 4.51 22.10 12.71
CA ALA A 277 5.17 21.32 13.76
C ALA A 277 5.32 22.06 15.09
N ASP A 278 5.73 23.32 15.05
CA ASP A 278 6.02 24.08 16.28
C ASP A 278 4.74 24.44 17.02
N ASP A 279 3.76 25.02 16.36
CA ASP A 279 2.47 25.39 16.95
C ASP A 279 1.74 24.14 17.45
N PHE A 280 1.78 23.05 16.68
CA PHE A 280 1.13 21.81 17.08
C PHE A 280 1.82 21.15 18.27
N ARG A 281 3.16 21.15 18.31
CA ARG A 281 3.93 20.66 19.47
C ARG A 281 3.62 21.45 20.72
N ASP A 282 3.51 22.77 20.62
CA ASP A 282 3.18 23.63 21.76
C ASP A 282 1.74 23.39 22.22
N TYR A 283 0.80 23.21 21.32
CA TYR A 283 -0.56 22.78 21.68
C TYR A 283 -0.56 21.43 22.42
N LEU A 284 0.16 20.41 21.91
CA LEU A 284 0.22 19.10 22.56
C LEU A 284 0.76 19.16 24.00
N LYS A 285 1.71 20.05 24.29
CA LYS A 285 2.23 20.26 25.67
C LYS A 285 1.16 20.82 26.61
N THR A 286 0.13 21.48 26.10
CA THR A 286 -0.98 22.02 26.93
C THR A 286 -1.97 20.92 27.36
N LEU A 287 -1.94 19.76 26.70
CA LEU A 287 -2.82 18.66 27.04
C LEU A 287 -2.27 17.94 28.29
N ASN A 288 -3.11 17.87 29.32
CA ASN A 288 -2.80 17.08 30.53
C ASN A 288 -3.12 15.59 30.26
N ILE A 289 -2.24 14.90 29.56
CA ILE A 289 -2.33 13.47 29.25
C ILE A 289 -1.20 12.70 29.92
#